data_59d08776f08082837e92850a6bc25c35
#
_entry.id   59d08776f08082837e92850a6bc25c35
#
_cell.length_a   1.000
_cell.length_b   1.000
_cell.length_c   1.000
_cell.angle_alpha   90.00
_cell.angle_beta   90.00
_cell.angle_gamma   90.00
#
_symmetry.space_group_name_H-M   'P 1'
#
loop_
_entity.id
_entity.type
_entity.pdbx_description
1 polymer ?
#
loop_
_entity_poly.entity_id
_entity_poly.type
_entity_poly.pdbx_seq_one_letter_code
_entity_poly.pdbx_strand_id
1 'polypeptide(L)'
;SVEKDKERYEHKFEYCDLLVTGSGPAGLASAYAAAKSGAKVILAEDKHRFGGSLLMDDVSIDNLSGKDWADKIISELREMPNVIVKNRSQVFGYYDHNMLVMFERTGDHLEKKSEFTPRQRLWYIRCKEVILSTGSIERPIVFGNNDTPGVMLSSGAKEYMKVYGVLVGRKPIIFTNNDSAYETAIEFKNNGVDPLILDT
;
A
#
# COMPACT_ATOMS: atom_id res chain seq x y z
N SER A 1 -0.89 -33.40 3.16
CA SER A 1 -0.85 -33.70 1.73
C SER A 1 0.58 -34.01 1.33
N VAL A 2 0.81 -35.11 0.66
CA VAL A 2 2.14 -35.58 0.27
C VAL A 2 2.45 -35.17 -1.19
N GLU A 3 1.56 -34.49 -1.86
CA GLU A 3 1.78 -34.02 -3.22
C GLU A 3 2.76 -32.85 -3.24
N LYS A 4 3.76 -32.95 -4.12
CA LYS A 4 4.72 -31.88 -4.38
C LYS A 4 3.99 -30.66 -4.93
N ASP A 5 4.30 -29.48 -4.38
CA ASP A 5 3.82 -28.22 -4.94
C ASP A 5 4.30 -28.09 -6.41
N LYS A 6 3.36 -27.90 -7.33
CA LYS A 6 3.61 -27.76 -8.77
C LYS A 6 3.89 -26.32 -9.18
N GLU A 7 3.78 -25.39 -8.23
CA GLU A 7 3.99 -23.97 -8.49
C GLU A 7 5.46 -23.64 -8.73
N ARG A 8 5.69 -22.62 -9.51
CA ARG A 8 7.01 -22.10 -9.82
C ARG A 8 7.32 -20.89 -8.95
N TYR A 9 8.51 -20.89 -8.36
CA TYR A 9 9.05 -19.79 -7.56
C TYR A 9 10.38 -19.34 -8.15
N GLU A 10 10.66 -18.04 -8.11
CA GLU A 10 11.88 -17.48 -8.67
C GLU A 10 12.64 -16.64 -7.63
N HIS A 11 13.95 -16.61 -7.78
CA HIS A 11 14.84 -15.68 -7.10
C HIS A 11 15.37 -14.68 -8.11
N LYS A 12 15.39 -13.40 -7.73
CA LYS A 12 15.94 -12.32 -8.55
C LYS A 12 16.91 -11.47 -7.73
N PHE A 13 18.04 -11.14 -8.33
CA PHE A 13 19.04 -10.27 -7.75
C PHE A 13 19.02 -8.96 -8.51
N GLU A 14 19.01 -7.84 -7.79
CA GLU A 14 18.95 -6.53 -8.41
C GLU A 14 19.80 -5.53 -7.63
N TYR A 15 20.18 -4.46 -8.33
CA TYR A 15 20.89 -3.32 -7.77
C TYR A 15 20.17 -2.03 -8.15
N CYS A 16 20.10 -1.07 -7.20
CA CYS A 16 19.61 0.27 -7.47
C CYS A 16 20.39 1.33 -6.65
N ASP A 17 20.26 2.59 -7.03
CA ASP A 17 20.77 3.69 -6.22
C ASP A 17 19.83 3.96 -5.06
N LEU A 18 18.51 3.91 -5.31
CA LEU A 18 17.48 4.12 -4.29
C LEU A 18 16.39 3.06 -4.35
N LEU A 19 16.12 2.42 -3.20
CA LEU A 19 14.90 1.65 -2.97
C LEU A 19 13.91 2.49 -2.16
N VAL A 20 12.69 2.67 -2.68
CA VAL A 20 11.58 3.32 -1.98
C VAL A 20 10.55 2.27 -1.63
N THR A 21 10.22 2.14 -0.35
CA THR A 21 9.22 1.21 0.18
C THR A 21 7.97 1.96 0.59
N GLY A 22 6.88 1.66 -0.11
CA GLY A 22 5.59 2.33 0.02
C GLY A 22 5.39 3.41 -1.03
N SER A 23 4.19 3.44 -1.61
CA SER A 23 3.80 4.36 -2.69
C SER A 23 2.77 5.41 -2.26
N GLY A 24 2.75 5.75 -0.98
CA GLY A 24 2.02 6.92 -0.49
C GLY A 24 2.63 8.23 -1.01
N PRO A 25 2.09 9.40 -0.63
CA PRO A 25 2.56 10.70 -1.14
C PRO A 25 4.07 10.90 -0.98
N ALA A 26 4.62 10.55 0.17
CA ALA A 26 6.06 10.67 0.43
C ALA A 26 6.90 9.75 -0.47
N GLY A 27 6.47 8.49 -0.63
CA GLY A 27 7.18 7.52 -1.48
C GLY A 27 7.14 7.90 -2.95
N LEU A 28 5.99 8.33 -3.45
CA LEU A 28 5.84 8.77 -4.85
C LEU A 28 6.68 10.01 -5.13
N ALA A 29 6.62 11.02 -4.27
CA ALA A 29 7.41 12.24 -4.44
C ALA A 29 8.92 11.95 -4.41
N SER A 30 9.38 11.11 -3.48
CA SER A 30 10.78 10.73 -3.34
C SER A 30 11.28 9.93 -4.54
N ALA A 31 10.52 8.92 -4.98
CA ALA A 31 10.85 8.11 -6.14
C ALA A 31 10.94 8.97 -7.41
N TYR A 32 9.99 9.88 -7.58
CA TYR A 32 9.94 10.76 -8.74
C TYR A 32 11.11 11.74 -8.77
N ALA A 33 11.42 12.39 -7.66
CA ALA A 33 12.55 13.31 -7.56
C ALA A 33 13.89 12.61 -7.84
N ALA A 34 14.11 11.44 -7.24
CA ALA A 34 15.31 10.64 -7.45
C ALA A 34 15.43 10.15 -8.90
N ALA A 35 14.33 9.66 -9.48
CA ALA A 35 14.33 9.19 -10.87
C ALA A 35 14.67 10.32 -11.86
N LYS A 36 14.11 11.51 -11.64
CA LYS A 36 14.43 12.72 -12.44
C LYS A 36 15.87 13.18 -12.31
N SER A 37 16.55 12.91 -11.20
CA SER A 37 17.98 13.20 -11.07
C SER A 37 18.89 12.16 -11.76
N GLY A 38 18.31 11.12 -12.38
CA GLY A 38 19.04 10.07 -13.09
C GLY A 38 19.39 8.86 -12.22
N ALA A 39 18.99 8.83 -10.96
CA ALA A 39 19.21 7.66 -10.09
C ALA A 39 18.42 6.44 -10.58
N LYS A 40 19.01 5.25 -10.45
CA LYS A 40 18.27 3.99 -10.66
C LYS A 40 17.39 3.72 -9.44
N VAL A 41 16.07 3.77 -9.63
CA VAL A 41 15.08 3.69 -8.55
C VAL A 41 14.28 2.40 -8.66
N ILE A 42 14.04 1.76 -7.50
CA ILE A 42 13.02 0.71 -7.35
C ILE A 42 11.95 1.27 -6.40
N LEU A 43 10.71 1.32 -6.86
CA LEU A 43 9.54 1.63 -6.03
C LEU A 43 8.76 0.35 -5.77
N ALA A 44 8.64 -0.03 -4.50
CA ALA A 44 7.92 -1.22 -4.04
C ALA A 44 6.65 -0.84 -3.27
N GLU A 45 5.53 -1.46 -3.62
CA GLU A 45 4.23 -1.30 -2.96
C GLU A 45 3.64 -2.67 -2.66
N ASP A 46 3.22 -2.93 -1.42
CA ASP A 46 2.66 -4.21 -1.00
C ASP A 46 1.21 -4.43 -1.46
N LYS A 47 0.46 -3.35 -1.63
CA LYS A 47 -0.92 -3.38 -2.16
C LYS A 47 -0.94 -3.52 -3.69
N HIS A 48 -2.11 -3.82 -4.21
CA HIS A 48 -2.32 -3.92 -5.66
C HIS A 48 -2.45 -2.55 -6.35
N ARG A 49 -2.78 -1.49 -5.59
CA ARG A 49 -2.89 -0.10 -6.04
C ARG A 49 -1.80 0.76 -5.41
N PHE A 50 -1.32 1.71 -6.17
CA PHE A 50 -0.41 2.74 -5.70
C PHE A 50 -1.20 3.94 -5.18
N GLY A 51 -0.57 4.74 -4.32
CA GLY A 51 -1.14 5.99 -3.80
C GLY A 51 -1.27 6.04 -2.27
N GLY A 52 -1.31 4.89 -1.60
CA GLY A 52 -1.44 4.86 -0.13
C GLY A 52 -2.65 5.65 0.36
N SER A 53 -2.45 6.60 1.28
CA SER A 53 -3.52 7.45 1.82
C SER A 53 -4.18 8.35 0.78
N LEU A 54 -3.52 8.70 -0.31
CA LEU A 54 -4.11 9.48 -1.41
C LEU A 54 -5.33 8.82 -2.05
N LEU A 55 -5.50 7.51 -1.87
CA LEU A 55 -6.68 6.78 -2.36
C LEU A 55 -7.91 6.98 -1.46
N MET A 56 -7.70 7.45 -0.24
CA MET A 56 -8.72 7.56 0.80
C MET A 56 -8.99 9.00 1.23
N ASP A 57 -7.99 9.87 1.10
CA ASP A 57 -8.05 11.23 1.60
C ASP A 57 -8.53 12.19 0.50
N ASP A 58 -9.41 13.12 0.85
CA ASP A 58 -9.91 14.15 -0.06
C ASP A 58 -8.90 15.31 -0.14
N VAL A 59 -7.73 15.01 -0.70
CA VAL A 59 -6.64 15.99 -0.88
C VAL A 59 -6.47 16.33 -2.35
N SER A 60 -6.00 17.56 -2.60
CA SER A 60 -5.63 18.03 -3.94
C SER A 60 -4.15 18.36 -3.98
N ILE A 61 -3.45 17.88 -5.01
CA ILE A 61 -2.04 18.12 -5.29
C ILE A 61 -1.93 18.54 -6.76
N ASP A 62 -1.29 19.67 -7.02
CA ASP A 62 -1.13 20.22 -8.38
C ASP A 62 -2.46 20.36 -9.15
N ASN A 63 -3.55 20.73 -8.49
CA ASN A 63 -4.91 20.81 -9.02
C ASN A 63 -5.52 19.47 -9.47
N LEU A 64 -4.96 18.36 -9.06
CA LEU A 64 -5.49 17.00 -9.27
C LEU A 64 -5.98 16.43 -7.95
N SER A 65 -6.95 15.51 -8.01
CA SER A 65 -7.26 14.70 -6.83
C SER A 65 -6.03 13.88 -6.40
N GLY A 66 -5.90 13.56 -5.12
CA GLY A 66 -4.77 12.74 -4.64
C GLY A 66 -4.58 11.47 -5.46
N LYS A 67 -5.68 10.79 -5.79
CA LYS A 67 -5.68 9.60 -6.64
C LYS A 67 -5.15 9.89 -8.05
N ASP A 68 -5.67 10.93 -8.71
CA ASP A 68 -5.26 11.25 -10.09
C ASP A 68 -3.80 11.71 -10.14
N TRP A 69 -3.34 12.41 -9.11
CA TRP A 69 -1.93 12.76 -8.97
C TRP A 69 -1.06 11.50 -8.82
N ALA A 70 -1.45 10.55 -7.99
CA ALA A 70 -0.72 9.30 -7.82
C ALA A 70 -0.66 8.49 -9.13
N ASP A 71 -1.80 8.36 -9.81
CA ASP A 71 -1.89 7.66 -11.11
C ASP A 71 -0.98 8.32 -12.17
N LYS A 72 -0.94 9.66 -12.21
CA LYS A 72 -0.04 10.44 -13.08
C LYS A 72 1.43 10.15 -12.78
N ILE A 73 1.83 10.27 -11.51
CA ILE A 73 3.24 10.04 -11.11
C ILE A 73 3.67 8.59 -11.42
N ILE A 74 2.82 7.62 -11.15
CA ILE A 74 3.12 6.21 -11.47
C ILE A 74 3.26 5.99 -12.98
N SER A 75 2.43 6.64 -13.80
CA SER A 75 2.54 6.57 -15.25
C SER A 75 3.88 7.12 -15.71
N GLU A 76 4.25 8.31 -15.24
CA GLU A 76 5.53 8.93 -15.57
C GLU A 76 6.73 8.09 -15.11
N LEU A 77 6.70 7.54 -13.89
CA LEU A 77 7.76 6.66 -13.38
C LEU A 77 7.93 5.39 -14.22
N ARG A 78 6.85 4.82 -14.74
CA ARG A 78 6.91 3.61 -15.59
C ARG A 78 7.52 3.86 -16.96
N GLU A 79 7.47 5.09 -17.45
CA GLU A 79 8.08 5.49 -18.71
C GLU A 79 9.59 5.77 -18.58
N MET A 80 10.10 5.95 -17.36
CA MET A 80 11.50 6.22 -17.11
C MET A 80 12.34 4.92 -17.16
N PRO A 81 13.37 4.83 -18.02
CA PRO A 81 14.17 3.61 -18.19
C PRO A 81 15.03 3.25 -16.96
N ASN A 82 15.26 4.20 -16.08
CA ASN A 82 16.00 4.03 -14.82
C ASN A 82 15.10 3.66 -13.62
N VAL A 83 13.81 3.34 -13.84
CA VAL A 83 12.86 3.05 -12.76
C VAL A 83 12.24 1.66 -12.91
N ILE A 84 12.16 0.95 -11.80
CA ILE A 84 11.41 -0.30 -11.66
C ILE A 84 10.26 -0.04 -10.67
N VAL A 85 9.02 -0.12 -11.15
CA VAL A 85 7.81 0.04 -10.33
C VAL A 85 7.16 -1.32 -10.10
N LYS A 86 6.98 -1.69 -8.82
CA LYS A 86 6.41 -2.97 -8.41
C LYS A 86 5.29 -2.79 -7.41
N ASN A 87 4.10 -3.27 -7.75
CA ASN A 87 3.02 -3.46 -6.79
C ASN A 87 2.95 -4.92 -6.34
N ARG A 88 2.10 -5.23 -5.37
CA ARG A 88 2.00 -6.58 -4.76
C ARG A 88 3.36 -7.10 -4.28
N SER A 89 4.22 -6.19 -3.86
CA SER A 89 5.64 -6.40 -3.60
C SER A 89 6.00 -5.86 -2.23
N GLN A 90 6.11 -6.74 -1.27
CA GLN A 90 6.38 -6.41 0.13
C GLN A 90 7.88 -6.50 0.42
N VAL A 91 8.48 -5.40 0.84
CA VAL A 91 9.83 -5.41 1.42
C VAL A 91 9.71 -5.84 2.87
N PHE A 92 10.31 -6.96 3.25
CA PHE A 92 10.16 -7.54 4.58
C PHE A 92 11.48 -7.78 5.32
N GLY A 93 12.61 -7.64 4.66
CA GLY A 93 13.93 -7.80 5.26
C GLY A 93 14.86 -6.66 4.91
N TYR A 94 15.61 -6.16 5.91
CA TYR A 94 16.64 -5.15 5.76
C TYR A 94 17.88 -5.64 6.49
N TYR A 95 18.94 -5.90 5.75
CA TYR A 95 20.17 -6.56 6.21
C TYR A 95 21.38 -5.65 6.02
N ASP A 96 22.53 -6.11 6.47
CA ASP A 96 23.77 -5.37 6.38
C ASP A 96 24.10 -4.92 4.96
N HIS A 97 24.79 -3.80 4.86
CA HIS A 97 25.20 -3.17 3.60
C HIS A 97 24.05 -2.83 2.66
N ASN A 98 22.93 -2.36 3.20
CA ASN A 98 21.72 -1.98 2.45
C ASN A 98 21.27 -3.08 1.49
N MET A 99 21.27 -4.32 1.96
CA MET A 99 20.62 -5.44 1.27
C MET A 99 19.20 -5.59 1.79
N LEU A 100 18.23 -5.47 0.91
CA LEU A 100 16.82 -5.70 1.24
C LEU A 100 16.29 -6.91 0.52
N VAL A 101 15.30 -7.54 1.14
CA VAL A 101 14.57 -8.66 0.54
C VAL A 101 13.13 -8.27 0.35
N MET A 102 12.64 -8.47 -0.87
CA MET A 102 11.29 -8.14 -1.29
C MET A 102 10.60 -9.39 -1.85
N PHE A 103 9.38 -9.59 -1.45
CA PHE A 103 8.51 -10.67 -1.89
C PHE A 103 7.47 -10.11 -2.88
N GLU A 104 7.53 -10.54 -4.14
CA GLU A 104 6.59 -10.15 -5.19
C GLU A 104 5.58 -11.26 -5.45
N ARG A 105 4.30 -10.96 -5.37
CA ARG A 105 3.19 -11.86 -5.74
C ARG A 105 2.87 -11.66 -7.22
N THR A 106 3.48 -12.47 -8.08
CA THR A 106 3.37 -12.33 -9.54
C THR A 106 2.18 -13.05 -10.13
N GLY A 107 1.78 -14.19 -9.56
CA GLY A 107 0.75 -15.06 -10.13
C GLY A 107 -0.42 -15.39 -9.21
N ASP A 108 -0.34 -15.11 -7.91
CA ASP A 108 -1.37 -15.47 -6.92
C ASP A 108 -2.76 -14.90 -7.24
N HIS A 109 -2.82 -13.76 -7.90
CA HIS A 109 -4.06 -13.02 -8.21
C HIS A 109 -4.60 -13.30 -9.61
N LEU A 110 -3.94 -14.14 -10.39
CA LEU A 110 -4.34 -14.45 -11.76
C LEU A 110 -5.21 -15.69 -11.78
N GLU A 111 -6.41 -15.61 -12.35
CA GLU A 111 -7.28 -16.76 -12.58
C GLU A 111 -6.64 -17.78 -13.55
N LYS A 112 -5.95 -17.26 -14.56
CA LYS A 112 -5.19 -18.07 -15.53
C LYS A 112 -3.79 -17.49 -15.65
N LYS A 113 -2.79 -18.31 -15.41
CA LYS A 113 -1.38 -17.97 -15.61
C LYS A 113 -0.74 -18.91 -16.64
N SER A 114 0.27 -18.42 -17.34
CA SER A 114 1.06 -19.29 -18.19
C SER A 114 1.92 -20.23 -17.33
N GLU A 115 2.29 -21.37 -17.87
CA GLU A 115 3.18 -22.34 -17.22
C GLU A 115 4.51 -21.71 -16.76
N PHE A 116 4.96 -20.66 -17.46
CA PHE A 116 6.21 -19.96 -17.17
C PHE A 116 6.07 -18.80 -16.17
N THR A 117 4.84 -18.44 -15.81
CA THR A 117 4.61 -17.35 -14.83
C THR A 117 4.87 -17.89 -13.42
N PRO A 118 5.86 -17.38 -12.68
CA PRO A 118 6.06 -17.80 -11.31
C PRO A 118 4.87 -17.38 -10.47
N ARG A 119 4.54 -18.16 -9.46
CA ARG A 119 3.55 -17.76 -8.46
C ARG A 119 4.03 -16.55 -7.66
N GLN A 120 5.27 -16.65 -7.24
CA GLN A 120 5.92 -15.65 -6.39
C GLN A 120 7.39 -15.52 -6.78
N ARG A 121 7.95 -14.33 -6.51
CA ARG A 121 9.35 -14.04 -6.75
C ARG A 121 9.97 -13.38 -5.51
N LEU A 122 11.11 -13.90 -5.11
CA LEU A 122 11.92 -13.34 -4.04
C LEU A 122 13.05 -12.51 -4.65
N TRP A 123 13.07 -11.22 -4.32
CA TRP A 123 14.07 -10.29 -4.79
C TRP A 123 15.10 -10.03 -3.70
N TYR A 124 16.37 -10.11 -4.04
CA TYR A 124 17.48 -9.66 -3.24
C TYR A 124 18.00 -8.36 -3.85
N ILE A 125 17.76 -7.25 -3.18
CA ILE A 125 18.03 -5.92 -3.72
C ILE A 125 19.16 -5.30 -2.91
N ARG A 126 20.26 -4.98 -3.58
CA ARG A 126 21.29 -4.17 -2.99
C ARG A 126 21.12 -2.73 -3.46
N CYS A 127 21.06 -1.79 -2.52
CA CYS A 127 20.87 -0.37 -2.86
C CYS A 127 21.91 0.52 -2.14
N LYS A 128 22.13 1.71 -2.68
CA LYS A 128 22.97 2.72 -1.99
C LYS A 128 22.20 3.35 -0.84
N GLU A 129 20.95 3.72 -1.12
CA GLU A 129 20.08 4.40 -0.17
C GLU A 129 18.71 3.72 -0.12
N VAL A 130 18.02 3.89 1.01
CA VAL A 130 16.68 3.36 1.27
C VAL A 130 15.78 4.45 1.81
N ILE A 131 14.57 4.58 1.26
CA ILE A 131 13.51 5.41 1.84
C ILE A 131 12.37 4.49 2.30
N LEU A 132 12.10 4.52 3.60
CA LEU A 132 10.98 3.83 4.22
C LEU A 132 9.79 4.79 4.32
N SER A 133 8.85 4.69 3.40
CA SER A 133 7.61 5.47 3.35
C SER A 133 6.38 4.57 3.55
N THR A 134 6.48 3.71 4.54
CA THR A 134 5.52 2.64 4.82
C THR A 134 4.22 3.11 5.48
N GLY A 135 4.12 4.40 5.78
CA GLY A 135 2.95 4.97 6.45
C GLY A 135 2.84 4.56 7.92
N SER A 136 1.61 4.55 8.40
CA SER A 136 1.29 4.18 9.79
C SER A 136 0.06 3.27 9.83
N ILE A 137 -0.04 2.50 10.90
CA ILE A 137 -1.20 1.65 11.20
C ILE A 137 -1.80 2.14 12.51
N GLU A 138 -3.13 2.31 12.55
CA GLU A 138 -3.86 2.64 13.77
C GLU A 138 -3.65 1.57 14.84
N ARG A 139 -3.51 2.00 16.08
CA ARG A 139 -3.51 1.09 17.23
C ARG A 139 -4.95 0.94 17.71
N PRO A 140 -5.47 -0.30 17.81
CA PRO A 140 -6.81 -0.53 18.33
C PRO A 140 -6.89 -0.11 19.81
N ILE A 141 -7.96 0.58 20.17
CA ILE A 141 -8.30 0.82 21.59
C ILE A 141 -8.79 -0.50 22.18
N VAL A 142 -8.27 -0.84 23.36
CA VAL A 142 -8.65 -2.08 24.05
C VAL A 142 -9.93 -1.87 24.86
N PHE A 143 -10.95 -2.69 24.58
CA PHE A 143 -12.20 -2.74 25.34
C PHE A 143 -12.74 -4.18 25.32
N GLY A 144 -13.72 -4.48 26.19
CA GLY A 144 -14.30 -5.81 26.24
C GLY A 144 -14.94 -6.21 24.91
N ASN A 145 -14.64 -7.42 24.41
CA ASN A 145 -15.11 -7.98 23.15
C ASN A 145 -14.63 -7.23 21.88
N ASN A 146 -13.50 -6.54 21.93
CA ASN A 146 -12.94 -5.85 20.77
C ASN A 146 -12.45 -6.80 19.65
N ASP A 147 -12.45 -8.11 19.92
CA ASP A 147 -12.10 -9.19 18.99
C ASP A 147 -13.31 -9.80 18.27
N THR A 148 -14.52 -9.29 18.52
CA THR A 148 -15.71 -9.80 17.83
C THR A 148 -15.82 -9.33 16.39
N PRO A 149 -16.42 -10.16 15.48
CA PRO A 149 -16.69 -9.75 14.11
C PRO A 149 -17.49 -8.44 14.03
N GLY A 150 -17.04 -7.52 13.18
CA GLY A 150 -17.64 -6.19 13.05
C GLY A 150 -16.86 -5.09 13.75
N VAL A 151 -15.90 -5.44 14.62
CA VAL A 151 -14.93 -4.48 15.17
C VAL A 151 -13.74 -4.38 14.23
N MET A 152 -13.41 -3.16 13.79
CA MET A 152 -12.34 -2.91 12.84
C MET A 152 -11.70 -1.54 13.09
N LEU A 153 -10.52 -1.33 12.53
CA LEU A 153 -9.86 -0.04 12.55
C LEU A 153 -10.62 0.98 11.69
N SER A 154 -10.62 2.23 12.10
CA SER A 154 -11.31 3.34 11.42
C SER A 154 -10.80 3.52 9.99
N SER A 155 -9.49 3.52 9.79
CA SER A 155 -8.87 3.59 8.45
C SER A 155 -9.27 2.41 7.56
N GLY A 156 -9.42 1.21 8.13
CA GLY A 156 -9.92 0.05 7.40
C GLY A 156 -11.36 0.25 6.91
N ALA A 157 -12.24 0.80 7.74
CA ALA A 157 -13.61 1.14 7.34
C ALA A 157 -13.63 2.19 6.22
N LYS A 158 -12.80 3.25 6.34
CA LYS A 158 -12.63 4.27 5.30
C LYS A 158 -12.13 3.68 3.98
N GLU A 159 -11.14 2.79 4.04
CA GLU A 159 -10.61 2.10 2.85
C GLU A 159 -11.70 1.27 2.14
N TYR A 160 -12.53 0.52 2.89
CA TYR A 160 -13.64 -0.22 2.30
C TYR A 160 -14.61 0.70 1.55
N MET A 161 -14.97 1.83 2.11
CA MET A 161 -15.89 2.79 1.49
C MET A 161 -15.27 3.50 0.29
N LYS A 162 -14.08 4.07 0.46
CA LYS A 162 -13.42 4.91 -0.59
C LYS A 162 -12.84 4.08 -1.74
N VAL A 163 -12.18 2.97 -1.43
CA VAL A 163 -11.42 2.21 -2.44
C VAL A 163 -12.25 1.10 -3.05
N TYR A 164 -13.12 0.47 -2.26
CA TYR A 164 -13.90 -0.69 -2.70
C TYR A 164 -15.39 -0.41 -2.88
N GLY A 165 -15.89 0.76 -2.47
CA GLY A 165 -17.32 1.12 -2.57
C GLY A 165 -18.22 0.26 -1.68
N VAL A 166 -17.68 -0.25 -0.57
CA VAL A 166 -18.38 -1.15 0.35
C VAL A 166 -18.70 -0.45 1.65
N LEU A 167 -19.98 -0.29 1.97
CA LEU A 167 -20.43 0.21 3.27
C LEU A 167 -20.30 -0.91 4.32
N VAL A 168 -19.41 -0.74 5.29
CA VAL A 168 -19.06 -1.76 6.28
C VAL A 168 -20.10 -1.94 7.40
N GLY A 169 -21.11 -1.07 7.48
CA GLY A 169 -22.17 -1.18 8.46
C GLY A 169 -23.23 -0.10 8.29
N ARG A 170 -24.45 -0.36 8.79
CA ARG A 170 -25.59 0.58 8.72
C ARG A 170 -25.82 1.37 10.02
N LYS A 171 -25.20 0.96 11.11
CA LYS A 171 -25.26 1.61 12.44
C LYS A 171 -23.86 1.58 13.07
N PRO A 172 -22.87 2.28 12.47
CA PRO A 172 -21.51 2.26 12.98
C PRO A 172 -21.42 3.04 14.31
N ILE A 173 -20.59 2.53 15.20
CA ILE A 173 -20.14 3.23 16.38
C ILE A 173 -18.63 3.43 16.24
N ILE A 174 -18.18 4.66 16.31
CA ILE A 174 -16.77 5.02 16.21
C ILE A 174 -16.29 5.37 17.61
N PHE A 175 -15.38 4.54 18.14
CA PHE A 175 -14.75 4.77 19.43
C PHE A 175 -13.31 5.27 19.20
N THR A 176 -13.01 6.48 19.66
CA THR A 176 -11.74 7.17 19.35
C THR A 176 -11.22 7.97 20.54
N ASN A 177 -9.93 8.29 20.47
CA ASN A 177 -9.23 9.20 21.38
C ASN A 177 -8.42 10.26 20.59
N ASN A 178 -8.73 10.45 19.32
CA ASN A 178 -8.07 11.45 18.46
C ASN A 178 -8.92 11.81 17.24
N ASP A 179 -8.57 12.90 16.58
CA ASP A 179 -9.35 13.48 15.49
C ASP A 179 -9.35 12.66 14.18
N SER A 180 -8.41 11.73 13.97
CA SER A 180 -8.29 11.00 12.70
C SER A 180 -9.52 10.17 12.35
N ALA A 181 -10.27 9.71 13.35
CA ALA A 181 -11.47 8.90 13.14
C ALA A 181 -12.67 9.74 12.65
N TYR A 182 -12.65 11.07 12.83
CA TYR A 182 -13.73 11.94 12.34
C TYR A 182 -13.83 11.97 10.83
N GLU A 183 -12.73 11.80 10.11
CA GLU A 183 -12.76 11.66 8.65
C GLU A 183 -13.58 10.44 8.22
N THR A 184 -13.45 9.34 8.95
CA THR A 184 -14.25 8.13 8.70
C THR A 184 -15.74 8.37 9.02
N ALA A 185 -16.04 9.15 10.08
CA ALA A 185 -17.41 9.53 10.39
C ALA A 185 -18.04 10.38 9.28
N ILE A 186 -17.29 11.34 8.74
CA ILE A 186 -17.72 12.15 7.59
C ILE A 186 -17.98 11.27 6.38
N GLU A 187 -17.13 10.28 6.13
CA GLU A 187 -17.32 9.34 5.02
C GLU A 187 -18.59 8.49 5.17
N PHE A 188 -18.92 8.03 6.38
CA PHE A 188 -20.21 7.38 6.65
C PHE A 188 -21.38 8.31 6.33
N LYS A 189 -21.31 9.58 6.77
CA LYS A 189 -22.34 10.59 6.47
C LYS A 189 -22.52 10.82 4.97
N ASN A 190 -21.43 10.94 4.24
CA ASN A 190 -21.46 11.07 2.78
C ASN A 190 -22.14 9.88 2.08
N ASN A 191 -22.10 8.70 2.72
CA ASN A 191 -22.78 7.49 2.27
C ASN A 191 -24.19 7.31 2.89
N GLY A 192 -24.77 8.33 3.49
CA GLY A 192 -26.14 8.35 4.02
C GLY A 192 -26.31 7.61 5.35
N VAL A 193 -25.22 7.41 6.10
CA VAL A 193 -25.25 6.72 7.39
C VAL A 193 -24.74 7.66 8.48
N ASP A 194 -25.50 7.81 9.58
CA ASP A 194 -25.10 8.60 10.74
C ASP A 194 -24.36 7.71 11.75
N PRO A 195 -23.06 7.92 11.96
CA PRO A 195 -22.31 7.19 12.98
C PRO A 195 -22.52 7.79 14.37
N LEU A 196 -22.56 6.94 15.40
CA LEU A 196 -22.38 7.39 16.77
C LEU A 196 -20.88 7.49 17.07
N ILE A 197 -20.45 8.64 17.60
CA ILE A 197 -19.05 8.87 17.97
C ILE A 197 -18.94 8.85 19.49
N LEU A 198 -18.02 8.07 20.01
CA LEU A 198 -17.58 8.02 21.40
C LEU A 198 -16.12 8.47 21.44
N ASP A 199 -15.90 9.69 21.88
CA ASP A 199 -14.58 10.31 21.98
C ASP A 199 -14.17 10.40 23.47
N THR A 200 -12.88 10.12 23.77
CA THR A 200 -12.36 10.06 25.15
C THR A 200 -11.15 10.95 25.38
#